data_eeb369ce4bd7e777423b07c953f311e1
#
_entry.id   eeb369ce4bd7e777423b07c953f311e1
#
_cell.length_a   1.000
_cell.length_b   1.000
_cell.length_c   1.000
_cell.angle_alpha   90.00
_cell.angle_beta   90.00
_cell.angle_gamma   90.00
#
_symmetry.space_group_name_H-M   'P 1'
#
loop_
_entity.id
_entity.type
_entity.pdbx_description
1 polymer ?
#
loop_
_entity_poly.entity_id
_entity_poly.type
_entity_poly.pdbx_seq_one_letter_code
_entity_poly.pdbx_strand_id
1 'polypeptide(L)'
;LQDDKPTVPYPPLPTGPPGGKIDTFRQALSLFGARLPPEGEPPMPETQKLPVLGGSEVLQKLEALRRKQEVRYYAFYSSQLGGVVTDPALMILPFDDHMVHRGHGIFDTAAIVEGKIYDLDAHLDRFMRSAQASKLQVAPGRGEMRRIIIQTAAASGAREGSIRYWLSSGAGSFELGPVKGGEPGFFVMIFAGLSYPESYYTQGMRVMTTTCPIKPPLYATTKSTNYLPNVLMQMEAREKGLDNGVFVDGNGNVGEGSNMNVAFVTREGAFLHPRFDHILSGCTSVRLLELMPGLVKKGVVRDFQVRDIPLAEAKGSAEMMFIGSSINVAPIVEWDGQKIGEGRPGPVAKALLGVLKEDMRSARERLIEVPY
;
A
#
# COMPACT_ATOMS: atom_id res chain seq x y z
N LEU A 1 -16.40 0.52 -42.31
CA LEU A 1 -15.34 -0.37 -41.90
C LEU A 1 -15.63 -0.75 -40.46
N GLN A 2 -16.23 -1.96 -40.24
CA GLN A 2 -16.53 -2.57 -38.96
C GLN A 2 -15.25 -3.24 -38.46
N ASP A 3 -14.80 -2.87 -37.26
CA ASP A 3 -13.72 -3.55 -36.56
C ASP A 3 -14.30 -4.72 -35.75
N ASP A 4 -14.12 -5.92 -36.25
CA ASP A 4 -14.33 -7.17 -35.53
C ASP A 4 -13.21 -7.35 -34.49
N LYS A 5 -13.53 -7.15 -33.21
CA LYS A 5 -12.68 -7.60 -32.09
C LYS A 5 -13.13 -9.00 -31.65
N PRO A 6 -12.20 -9.94 -31.47
CA PRO A 6 -12.56 -11.29 -31.02
C PRO A 6 -13.06 -11.23 -29.57
N THR A 7 -14.29 -11.63 -29.33
CA THR A 7 -14.86 -11.91 -28.03
C THR A 7 -14.28 -13.25 -27.54
N VAL A 8 -13.55 -13.23 -26.43
CA VAL A 8 -13.14 -14.46 -25.74
C VAL A 8 -14.39 -15.05 -25.07
N PRO A 9 -14.84 -16.24 -25.42
CA PRO A 9 -16.00 -16.84 -24.81
C PRO A 9 -15.69 -17.33 -23.40
N TYR A 10 -16.51 -16.93 -22.43
CA TYR A 10 -16.52 -17.56 -21.12
C TYR A 10 -16.86 -19.06 -21.28
N PRO A 11 -16.19 -19.96 -20.55
CA PRO A 11 -16.55 -21.37 -20.57
C PRO A 11 -18.00 -21.51 -20.08
N PRO A 12 -18.83 -22.37 -20.75
CA PRO A 12 -20.20 -22.59 -20.33
C PRO A 12 -20.25 -23.20 -18.93
N LEU A 13 -21.14 -22.68 -18.10
CA LEU A 13 -21.48 -23.27 -16.83
C LEU A 13 -21.96 -24.73 -17.04
N PRO A 14 -21.54 -25.69 -16.21
CA PRO A 14 -21.96 -27.07 -16.33
C PRO A 14 -23.50 -27.19 -16.15
N THR A 15 -24.18 -27.63 -17.16
CA THR A 15 -25.61 -27.97 -17.11
C THR A 15 -25.76 -29.29 -16.38
N GLY A 16 -26.22 -29.25 -15.12
CA GLY A 16 -26.59 -30.46 -14.37
C GLY A 16 -27.96 -31.00 -14.81
N PRO A 17 -28.25 -32.32 -14.59
CA PRO A 17 -29.50 -32.94 -14.98
C PRO A 17 -30.71 -32.38 -14.18
N PRO A 18 -31.91 -32.33 -14.75
CA PRO A 18 -33.09 -31.81 -14.07
C PRO A 18 -33.62 -32.83 -13.06
N GLY A 19 -33.67 -32.47 -11.78
CA GLY A 19 -34.39 -33.20 -10.76
C GLY A 19 -33.72 -33.47 -9.43
N GLY A 20 -33.16 -32.45 -8.76
CA GLY A 20 -32.69 -32.63 -7.39
C GLY A 20 -32.60 -31.30 -6.63
N LYS A 21 -33.65 -30.96 -5.90
CA LYS A 21 -33.87 -29.60 -5.38
C LYS A 21 -33.27 -29.29 -4.02
N ILE A 22 -32.30 -29.96 -3.45
CA ILE A 22 -31.67 -29.54 -2.17
C ILE A 22 -30.19 -29.96 -2.06
N ASP A 23 -29.75 -31.03 -2.67
CA ASP A 23 -28.37 -31.52 -2.50
C ASP A 23 -27.33 -30.74 -3.33
N THR A 24 -27.75 -30.10 -4.42
CA THR A 24 -26.85 -29.32 -5.30
C THR A 24 -26.28 -28.05 -4.62
N PHE A 25 -27.04 -27.43 -3.75
CA PHE A 25 -26.55 -26.25 -3.02
C PHE A 25 -25.54 -26.62 -1.92
N ARG A 26 -25.76 -27.76 -1.24
CA ARG A 26 -24.80 -28.30 -0.25
C ARG A 26 -23.49 -28.77 -0.92
N GLN A 27 -23.59 -29.41 -2.11
CA GLN A 27 -22.41 -29.81 -2.88
C GLN A 27 -21.65 -28.62 -3.45
N ALA A 28 -22.31 -27.54 -3.91
CA ALA A 28 -21.67 -26.34 -4.37
C ALA A 28 -20.92 -25.63 -3.22
N LEU A 29 -21.50 -25.55 -2.03
CA LEU A 29 -20.84 -24.95 -0.86
C LEU A 29 -19.60 -25.74 -0.41
N SER A 30 -19.62 -27.08 -0.55
CA SER A 30 -18.45 -27.90 -0.19
C SER A 30 -17.26 -27.71 -1.15
N LEU A 31 -17.50 -27.37 -2.40
CA LEU A 31 -16.48 -27.06 -3.40
C LEU A 31 -15.76 -25.72 -3.11
N PHE A 32 -16.41 -24.81 -2.38
CA PHE A 32 -15.83 -23.54 -1.95
C PHE A 32 -15.31 -23.56 -0.51
N GLY A 33 -15.19 -24.73 0.12
CA GLY A 33 -14.68 -24.85 1.50
C GLY A 33 -15.58 -24.21 2.57
N ALA A 34 -16.79 -23.76 2.21
CA ALA A 34 -17.74 -23.20 3.16
C ALA A 34 -18.37 -24.33 3.97
N ARG A 35 -18.02 -24.46 5.24
CA ARG A 35 -18.74 -25.30 6.19
C ARG A 35 -20.06 -24.59 6.54
N LEU A 36 -21.17 -25.25 6.30
CA LEU A 36 -22.43 -24.84 6.91
C LEU A 36 -22.23 -24.89 8.45
N PRO A 37 -22.80 -23.93 9.21
CA PRO A 37 -22.81 -24.03 10.65
C PRO A 37 -23.41 -25.39 11.06
N PRO A 38 -22.91 -26.02 12.13
CA PRO A 38 -23.44 -27.29 12.61
C PRO A 38 -24.94 -27.11 12.93
N GLU A 39 -25.74 -28.09 12.52
CA GLU A 39 -27.16 -28.15 12.92
C GLU A 39 -27.20 -28.23 14.44
N GLY A 40 -27.70 -27.18 15.08
CA GLY A 40 -27.85 -27.13 16.53
C GLY A 40 -27.14 -25.98 17.24
N GLU A 41 -26.92 -24.84 16.56
CA GLU A 41 -26.62 -23.64 17.36
C GLU A 41 -27.74 -23.42 18.38
N PRO A 42 -27.41 -23.27 19.67
CA PRO A 42 -28.43 -22.95 20.69
C PRO A 42 -29.18 -21.72 20.25
N PRO A 43 -30.49 -21.62 20.48
CA PRO A 43 -31.26 -20.42 20.15
C PRO A 43 -30.54 -19.21 20.76
N MET A 44 -30.30 -18.18 19.94
CA MET A 44 -29.73 -16.93 20.41
C MET A 44 -30.44 -16.53 21.71
N PRO A 45 -29.70 -16.24 22.79
CA PRO A 45 -30.30 -15.80 24.03
C PRO A 45 -31.23 -14.63 23.73
N GLU A 46 -32.44 -14.69 24.27
CA GLU A 46 -33.46 -13.65 24.08
C GLU A 46 -32.85 -12.27 24.24
N THR A 47 -32.75 -11.62 23.16
CA THR A 47 -32.42 -10.23 22.86
C THR A 47 -32.11 -9.34 24.06
N GLN A 48 -30.84 -9.34 24.43
CA GLN A 48 -30.29 -8.19 25.14
C GLN A 48 -30.37 -7.02 24.16
N LYS A 49 -31.30 -6.08 24.38
CA LYS A 49 -31.46 -4.90 23.53
C LYS A 49 -30.13 -4.16 23.45
N LEU A 50 -29.65 -3.92 22.24
CA LEU A 50 -28.45 -3.13 22.05
C LEU A 50 -28.67 -1.73 22.63
N PRO A 51 -27.73 -1.18 23.41
CA PRO A 51 -27.82 0.16 23.94
C PRO A 51 -27.80 1.19 22.80
N VAL A 52 -28.65 2.19 22.89
CA VAL A 52 -28.59 3.38 22.05
C VAL A 52 -27.72 4.40 22.77
N LEU A 53 -26.54 4.66 22.20
CA LEU A 53 -25.53 5.50 22.83
C LEU A 53 -25.76 6.98 22.52
N GLY A 54 -25.62 7.84 23.53
CA GLY A 54 -25.58 9.29 23.37
C GLY A 54 -24.17 9.79 22.99
N GLY A 55 -24.10 11.04 22.52
CA GLY A 55 -22.84 11.61 22.01
C GLY A 55 -21.68 11.60 23.02
N SER A 56 -21.95 11.93 24.29
CA SER A 56 -20.93 11.90 25.36
C SER A 56 -20.44 10.48 25.65
N GLU A 57 -21.32 9.49 25.60
CA GLU A 57 -20.98 8.09 25.81
C GLU A 57 -20.14 7.55 24.64
N VAL A 58 -20.50 7.93 23.41
CA VAL A 58 -19.73 7.60 22.20
C VAL A 58 -18.33 8.16 22.32
N LEU A 59 -18.17 9.43 22.71
CA LEU A 59 -16.85 10.08 22.86
C LEU A 59 -15.98 9.33 23.90
N GLN A 60 -16.53 9.01 25.08
CA GLN A 60 -15.81 8.26 26.11
C GLN A 60 -15.34 6.89 25.59
N LYS A 61 -16.18 6.20 24.81
CA LYS A 61 -15.81 4.91 24.19
C LYS A 61 -14.72 5.08 23.14
N LEU A 62 -14.80 6.12 22.30
CA LEU A 62 -13.76 6.42 21.30
C LEU A 62 -12.41 6.74 21.97
N GLU A 63 -12.39 7.55 23.03
CA GLU A 63 -11.19 7.81 23.82
C GLU A 63 -10.59 6.52 24.41
N ALA A 64 -11.43 5.66 24.99
CA ALA A 64 -10.99 4.39 25.57
C ALA A 64 -10.42 3.44 24.50
N LEU A 65 -11.00 3.40 23.30
CA LEU A 65 -10.48 2.61 22.16
C LEU A 65 -9.13 3.14 21.70
N ARG A 66 -8.96 4.46 21.61
CA ARG A 66 -7.70 5.08 21.16
C ARG A 66 -6.55 4.88 22.13
N ARG A 67 -6.80 4.88 23.44
CA ARG A 67 -5.78 4.59 24.47
C ARG A 67 -5.17 3.18 24.39
N LYS A 68 -5.86 2.23 23.75
CA LYS A 68 -5.39 0.85 23.55
C LYS A 68 -4.55 0.65 22.30
N GLN A 69 -4.38 1.68 21.46
CA GLN A 69 -3.65 1.56 20.20
C GLN A 69 -2.16 1.80 20.42
N GLU A 70 -1.33 0.96 19.80
CA GLU A 70 0.14 1.08 19.85
C GLU A 70 0.65 2.23 19.00
N VAL A 71 -0.04 2.53 17.87
CA VAL A 71 0.36 3.60 16.96
C VAL A 71 -0.06 4.97 17.52
N ARG A 72 0.91 5.87 17.65
CA ARG A 72 0.65 7.24 18.07
C ARG A 72 0.25 8.11 16.88
N TYR A 73 -0.94 8.72 16.97
CA TYR A 73 -1.47 9.71 16.04
C TYR A 73 -1.28 11.10 16.62
N TYR A 74 -0.82 12.05 15.78
CA TYR A 74 -0.47 13.40 16.23
C TYR A 74 -1.45 14.46 15.77
N ALA A 75 -1.85 14.43 14.48
CA ALA A 75 -2.78 15.40 13.90
C ALA A 75 -3.52 14.79 12.71
N PHE A 76 -4.73 15.27 12.48
CA PHE A 76 -5.58 14.86 11.37
C PHE A 76 -6.30 16.08 10.78
N TYR A 77 -6.15 16.33 9.49
CA TYR A 77 -6.94 17.29 8.73
C TYR A 77 -8.09 16.59 8.02
N SER A 78 -9.27 17.21 8.03
CA SER A 78 -10.42 16.79 7.24
C SER A 78 -10.99 18.00 6.49
N SER A 79 -11.14 17.90 5.17
CA SER A 79 -11.79 18.94 4.36
C SER A 79 -13.25 19.12 4.76
N GLN A 80 -13.92 18.08 5.26
CA GLN A 80 -15.32 18.12 5.71
C GLN A 80 -15.47 18.84 7.04
N LEU A 81 -14.44 18.79 7.91
CA LEU A 81 -14.41 19.57 9.15
C LEU A 81 -13.81 20.97 8.93
N GLY A 82 -13.15 21.19 7.79
CA GLY A 82 -12.49 22.45 7.47
C GLY A 82 -11.29 22.78 8.37
N GLY A 83 -10.70 21.77 9.05
CA GLY A 83 -9.66 22.05 10.05
C GLY A 83 -8.83 20.83 10.46
N VAL A 84 -7.87 21.08 11.37
CA VAL A 84 -6.99 20.08 11.96
C VAL A 84 -7.49 19.67 13.35
N VAL A 85 -7.50 18.38 13.60
CA VAL A 85 -7.85 17.75 14.88
C VAL A 85 -6.59 17.08 15.44
N THR A 86 -6.28 17.32 16.72
CA THR A 86 -5.13 16.70 17.42
C THR A 86 -5.54 15.63 18.44
N ASP A 87 -6.81 15.51 18.76
CA ASP A 87 -7.33 14.45 19.60
C ASP A 87 -7.63 13.20 18.73
N PRO A 88 -6.92 12.07 18.94
CA PRO A 88 -7.14 10.86 18.15
C PRO A 88 -8.57 10.30 18.21
N ALA A 89 -9.33 10.57 19.26
CA ALA A 89 -10.72 10.13 19.38
C ALA A 89 -11.65 10.83 18.38
N LEU A 90 -11.26 12.00 17.92
CA LEU A 90 -12.02 12.84 16.98
C LEU A 90 -11.50 12.77 15.54
N MET A 91 -10.49 11.92 15.26
CA MET A 91 -10.01 11.66 13.91
C MET A 91 -10.92 10.66 13.21
N ILE A 92 -12.02 11.16 12.66
CA ILE A 92 -13.13 10.36 12.10
C ILE A 92 -13.33 10.63 10.62
N LEU A 93 -13.88 9.62 9.93
CA LEU A 93 -14.34 9.70 8.54
C LEU A 93 -15.84 9.40 8.50
N PRO A 94 -16.61 10.02 7.59
CA PRO A 94 -18.00 9.61 7.37
C PRO A 94 -18.08 8.17 6.90
N PHE A 95 -19.01 7.40 7.44
CA PHE A 95 -19.21 6.01 7.06
C PHE A 95 -19.74 5.85 5.64
N ASP A 96 -20.40 6.87 5.09
CA ASP A 96 -20.93 6.95 3.73
C ASP A 96 -19.95 7.61 2.74
N ASP A 97 -18.69 7.86 3.14
CA ASP A 97 -17.66 8.26 2.20
C ASP A 97 -17.40 7.13 1.18
N HIS A 98 -17.38 7.49 -0.09
CA HIS A 98 -17.28 6.53 -1.20
C HIS A 98 -16.00 5.68 -1.15
N MET A 99 -14.93 6.19 -0.54
CA MET A 99 -13.71 5.44 -0.26
C MET A 99 -13.96 4.32 0.75
N VAL A 100 -14.82 4.55 1.76
CA VAL A 100 -15.08 3.58 2.83
C VAL A 100 -15.89 2.39 2.32
N HIS A 101 -16.95 2.63 1.53
CA HIS A 101 -17.86 1.55 1.11
C HIS A 101 -17.70 1.08 -0.35
N ARG A 102 -16.91 1.77 -1.19
CA ARG A 102 -16.63 1.38 -2.58
C ARG A 102 -15.14 1.32 -2.93
N GLY A 103 -14.25 1.70 -2.01
CA GLY A 103 -12.83 1.79 -2.29
C GLY A 103 -12.47 2.86 -3.35
N HIS A 104 -13.38 3.80 -3.65
CA HIS A 104 -13.16 4.88 -4.62
C HIS A 104 -12.42 6.03 -3.96
N GLY A 105 -11.17 5.78 -3.66
CA GLY A 105 -10.23 6.71 -3.06
C GLY A 105 -8.79 6.33 -3.42
N ILE A 106 -7.91 7.29 -3.25
CA ILE A 106 -6.47 7.15 -3.42
C ILE A 106 -5.76 7.63 -2.15
N PHE A 107 -4.53 7.19 -1.96
CA PHE A 107 -3.71 7.67 -0.84
C PHE A 107 -2.24 7.75 -1.24
N ASP A 108 -1.48 8.52 -0.46
CA ASP A 108 -0.03 8.50 -0.54
C ASP A 108 0.59 8.64 0.86
N THR A 109 1.90 8.41 0.97
CA THR A 109 2.59 8.46 2.25
C THR A 109 3.99 9.05 2.06
N ALA A 110 4.26 10.19 2.71
CA ALA A 110 5.56 10.83 2.80
C ALA A 110 6.14 10.68 4.22
N ALA A 111 7.43 10.99 4.39
CA ALA A 111 8.12 10.95 5.68
C ALA A 111 8.40 12.36 6.22
N ILE A 112 8.35 12.49 7.55
CA ILE A 112 8.95 13.61 8.28
C ILE A 112 10.27 13.10 8.86
N VAL A 113 11.37 13.77 8.52
CA VAL A 113 12.72 13.45 8.97
C VAL A 113 13.37 14.73 9.49
N GLU A 114 13.79 14.72 10.74
CA GLU A 114 14.44 15.88 11.40
C GLU A 114 13.65 17.19 11.24
N GLY A 115 12.31 17.08 11.29
CA GLY A 115 11.39 18.23 11.19
C GLY A 115 11.16 18.75 9.77
N LYS A 116 11.58 18.04 8.74
CA LYS A 116 11.36 18.36 7.33
C LYS A 116 10.57 17.26 6.64
N ILE A 117 9.77 17.63 5.66
CA ILE A 117 9.05 16.64 4.84
C ILE A 117 9.94 16.28 3.65
N TYR A 118 10.25 14.99 3.52
CA TYR A 118 11.06 14.48 2.43
C TYR A 118 10.21 14.12 1.21
N ASP A 119 10.63 14.61 0.04
CA ASP A 119 10.17 14.31 -1.32
C ASP A 119 8.64 14.45 -1.55
N LEU A 120 7.99 15.36 -0.80
CA LEU A 120 6.54 15.55 -0.86
C LEU A 120 6.04 15.86 -2.27
N ASP A 121 6.78 16.62 -3.06
CA ASP A 121 6.36 17.02 -4.40
C ASP A 121 6.29 15.82 -5.36
N ALA A 122 7.23 14.88 -5.31
CA ALA A 122 7.17 13.62 -6.07
C ALA A 122 5.98 12.73 -5.63
N HIS A 123 5.71 12.69 -4.33
CA HIS A 123 4.55 11.98 -3.79
C HIS A 123 3.23 12.63 -4.26
N LEU A 124 3.12 13.96 -4.27
CA LEU A 124 1.96 14.69 -4.77
C LEU A 124 1.76 14.47 -6.28
N ASP A 125 2.83 14.46 -7.06
CA ASP A 125 2.74 14.20 -8.51
C ASP A 125 2.23 12.79 -8.81
N ARG A 126 2.66 11.78 -8.05
CA ARG A 126 2.11 10.42 -8.13
C ARG A 126 0.64 10.38 -7.69
N PHE A 127 0.30 11.10 -6.63
CA PHE A 127 -1.06 11.22 -6.12
C PHE A 127 -2.00 11.82 -7.17
N MET A 128 -1.57 12.88 -7.88
CA MET A 128 -2.33 13.48 -8.96
C MET A 128 -2.53 12.53 -10.14
N ARG A 129 -1.50 11.75 -10.52
CA ARG A 129 -1.65 10.69 -11.55
C ARG A 129 -2.67 9.63 -11.11
N SER A 130 -2.63 9.21 -9.84
CA SER A 130 -3.60 8.26 -9.29
C SER A 130 -5.03 8.83 -9.27
N ALA A 131 -5.20 10.12 -8.94
CA ALA A 131 -6.50 10.80 -8.98
C ALA A 131 -7.10 10.80 -10.40
N GLN A 132 -6.27 11.13 -11.39
CA GLN A 132 -6.68 11.10 -12.80
C GLN A 132 -7.08 9.70 -13.24
N ALA A 133 -6.27 8.68 -12.95
CA ALA A 133 -6.54 7.29 -13.31
C ALA A 133 -7.83 6.76 -12.65
N SER A 134 -8.12 7.21 -11.43
CA SER A 134 -9.34 6.86 -10.67
C SER A 134 -10.54 7.74 -10.99
N LYS A 135 -10.41 8.71 -11.93
CA LYS A 135 -11.47 9.68 -12.28
C LYS A 135 -12.00 10.47 -11.08
N LEU A 136 -11.14 10.72 -10.08
CA LEU A 136 -11.50 11.53 -8.94
C LEU A 136 -11.47 13.02 -9.30
N GLN A 137 -12.47 13.77 -8.84
CA GLN A 137 -12.43 15.21 -8.88
C GLN A 137 -11.35 15.69 -7.90
N VAL A 138 -10.41 16.51 -8.41
CA VAL A 138 -9.32 17.04 -7.59
C VAL A 138 -9.74 18.35 -6.93
N ALA A 139 -10.15 18.25 -5.68
CA ALA A 139 -10.39 19.38 -4.80
C ALA A 139 -9.99 19.00 -3.36
N PRO A 140 -9.18 19.81 -2.68
CA PRO A 140 -8.53 21.04 -3.18
C PRO A 140 -7.49 20.74 -4.27
N GLY A 141 -7.01 21.76 -4.97
CA GLY A 141 -5.96 21.61 -5.98
C GLY A 141 -4.60 21.26 -5.36
N ARG A 142 -3.63 20.77 -6.20
CA ARG A 142 -2.32 20.27 -5.77
C ARG A 142 -1.55 21.26 -4.84
N GLY A 143 -1.53 22.55 -5.18
CA GLY A 143 -0.85 23.57 -4.37
C GLY A 143 -1.48 23.74 -2.99
N GLU A 144 -2.80 23.69 -2.92
CA GLU A 144 -3.54 23.78 -1.66
C GLU A 144 -3.39 22.49 -0.84
N MET A 145 -3.39 21.31 -1.46
CA MET A 145 -3.06 20.04 -0.79
C MET A 145 -1.70 20.09 -0.15
N ARG A 146 -0.68 20.60 -0.89
CA ARG A 146 0.68 20.79 -0.36
C ARG A 146 0.69 21.70 0.87
N ARG A 147 -0.02 22.83 0.82
CA ARG A 147 -0.13 23.76 1.94
C ARG A 147 -0.79 23.12 3.15
N ILE A 148 -1.91 22.42 2.95
CA ILE A 148 -2.63 21.71 4.01
C ILE A 148 -1.74 20.64 4.67
N ILE A 149 -1.01 19.85 3.90
CA ILE A 149 -0.10 18.82 4.41
C ILE A 149 0.97 19.45 5.31
N ILE A 150 1.62 20.54 4.84
CA ILE A 150 2.66 21.24 5.62
C ILE A 150 2.07 21.81 6.92
N GLN A 151 0.89 22.43 6.87
CA GLN A 151 0.23 22.99 8.05
C GLN A 151 -0.21 21.92 9.03
N THR A 152 -0.70 20.77 8.54
CA THR A 152 -1.05 19.64 9.40
C THR A 152 0.18 19.06 10.09
N ALA A 153 1.31 18.98 9.37
CA ALA A 153 2.58 18.56 9.94
C ALA A 153 3.05 19.56 11.03
N ALA A 154 2.95 20.87 10.78
CA ALA A 154 3.27 21.90 11.77
C ALA A 154 2.39 21.77 13.03
N ALA A 155 1.08 21.64 12.86
CA ALA A 155 0.13 21.51 13.97
C ALA A 155 0.35 20.22 14.80
N SER A 156 0.96 19.20 14.21
CA SER A 156 1.28 17.94 14.90
C SER A 156 2.44 18.04 15.89
N GLY A 157 3.34 19.01 15.70
CA GLY A 157 4.60 19.13 16.44
C GLY A 157 5.60 17.97 16.20
N ALA A 158 5.27 16.99 15.35
CA ALA A 158 6.10 15.82 15.13
C ALA A 158 7.32 16.15 14.25
N ARG A 159 8.53 15.87 14.77
CA ARG A 159 9.81 16.03 14.04
C ARG A 159 10.24 14.77 13.31
N GLU A 160 9.69 13.62 13.68
CA GLU A 160 9.85 12.31 13.05
C GLU A 160 8.49 11.67 12.89
N GLY A 161 8.24 10.99 11.76
CA GLY A 161 6.99 10.28 11.54
C GLY A 161 6.62 10.13 10.08
N SER A 162 5.36 9.79 9.86
CA SER A 162 4.77 9.61 8.54
C SER A 162 3.56 10.51 8.35
N ILE A 163 3.42 10.96 7.13
CA ILE A 163 2.27 11.71 6.64
C ILE A 163 1.52 10.80 5.70
N ARG A 164 0.28 10.46 5.99
CA ARG A 164 -0.59 9.78 5.04
C ARG A 164 -1.75 10.68 4.67
N TYR A 165 -2.05 10.76 3.39
CA TYR A 165 -3.15 11.58 2.91
C TYR A 165 -3.98 10.83 1.88
N TRP A 166 -5.27 11.18 1.82
CA TRP A 166 -6.27 10.53 0.97
C TRP A 166 -7.09 11.56 0.23
N LEU A 167 -7.52 11.18 -0.97
CA LEU A 167 -8.57 11.86 -1.72
C LEU A 167 -9.66 10.82 -2.03
N SER A 168 -10.90 11.13 -1.69
CA SER A 168 -12.08 10.33 -2.01
C SER A 168 -13.04 11.09 -2.90
N SER A 169 -14.02 10.38 -3.45
CA SER A 169 -15.16 11.03 -4.14
C SER A 169 -16.11 11.76 -3.18
N GLY A 170 -15.88 11.67 -1.87
CA GLY A 170 -16.70 12.28 -0.84
C GLY A 170 -17.82 11.39 -0.33
N ALA A 171 -18.59 11.96 0.61
CA ALA A 171 -19.71 11.33 1.30
C ALA A 171 -21.06 11.69 0.68
N GLY A 172 -22.14 11.02 1.08
CA GLY A 172 -23.54 11.41 0.81
C GLY A 172 -24.39 10.40 0.06
N SER A 173 -23.86 9.24 -0.36
CA SER A 173 -24.62 8.20 -1.04
C SER A 173 -24.01 6.82 -0.90
N PHE A 174 -24.86 5.78 -0.91
CA PHE A 174 -24.44 4.37 -1.02
C PHE A 174 -24.55 3.81 -2.46
N GLU A 175 -24.80 4.66 -3.45
CA GLU A 175 -24.82 4.27 -4.86
C GLU A 175 -23.46 3.71 -5.31
N LEU A 176 -23.45 3.05 -6.49
CA LEU A 176 -22.20 2.53 -7.07
C LEU A 176 -21.33 3.67 -7.60
N GLY A 177 -21.93 4.67 -8.23
CA GLY A 177 -21.23 5.87 -8.68
C GLY A 177 -21.18 6.96 -7.60
N PRO A 178 -20.24 7.91 -7.69
CA PRO A 178 -20.20 9.03 -6.74
C PRO A 178 -21.40 9.96 -6.93
N VAL A 179 -21.74 10.69 -5.87
CA VAL A 179 -22.80 11.71 -5.92
C VAL A 179 -22.50 12.74 -6.97
N LYS A 180 -23.47 13.00 -7.86
CA LYS A 180 -23.32 14.03 -8.89
C LYS A 180 -23.22 15.41 -8.25
N GLY A 181 -22.11 16.11 -8.47
CA GLY A 181 -21.84 17.42 -7.84
C GLY A 181 -21.47 17.31 -6.34
N GLY A 182 -21.17 16.11 -5.84
CA GLY A 182 -20.65 15.91 -4.48
C GLY A 182 -19.28 16.54 -4.29
N GLU A 183 -18.94 16.87 -3.06
CA GLU A 183 -17.65 17.44 -2.69
C GLU A 183 -16.65 16.33 -2.37
N PRO A 184 -15.45 16.28 -3.00
CA PRO A 184 -14.39 15.33 -2.67
C PRO A 184 -13.95 15.47 -1.22
N GLY A 185 -13.64 14.32 -0.59
CA GLY A 185 -13.00 14.30 0.74
C GLY A 185 -11.48 14.32 0.61
N PHE A 186 -10.81 15.32 1.20
CA PHE A 186 -9.36 15.33 1.36
C PHE A 186 -8.99 15.24 2.83
N PHE A 187 -8.15 14.26 3.16
CA PHE A 187 -7.76 13.94 4.54
C PHE A 187 -6.25 13.82 4.65
N VAL A 188 -5.68 14.30 5.76
CA VAL A 188 -4.24 14.18 6.05
C VAL A 188 -4.06 13.70 7.48
N MET A 189 -3.27 12.67 7.68
CA MET A 189 -2.91 12.09 8.99
C MET A 189 -1.42 12.18 9.23
N ILE A 190 -1.02 12.70 10.38
CA ILE A 190 0.36 12.65 10.88
C ILE A 190 0.40 11.63 12.02
N PHE A 191 1.32 10.66 11.93
CA PHE A 191 1.45 9.58 12.89
C PHE A 191 2.91 9.13 13.03
N ALA A 192 3.22 8.34 14.06
CA ALA A 192 4.59 7.91 14.37
C ALA A 192 5.27 7.09 13.25
N GLY A 193 4.50 6.66 12.23
CA GLY A 193 5.00 5.80 11.18
C GLY A 193 4.93 4.31 11.53
N LEU A 194 5.38 3.48 10.59
CA LEU A 194 5.49 2.05 10.78
C LEU A 194 6.92 1.73 11.27
N SER A 195 7.01 0.96 12.32
CA SER A 195 8.29 0.41 12.80
C SER A 195 8.48 -0.97 12.21
N TYR A 196 9.63 -1.20 11.57
CA TYR A 196 10.03 -2.51 11.07
C TYR A 196 11.11 -3.09 12.00
N PRO A 197 11.13 -4.42 12.23
CA PRO A 197 12.15 -5.07 13.03
C PRO A 197 13.55 -4.76 12.48
N GLU A 198 14.51 -4.48 13.36
CA GLU A 198 15.90 -4.26 12.96
C GLU A 198 16.50 -5.49 12.27
N SER A 199 15.98 -6.68 12.59
CA SER A 199 16.35 -7.94 11.94
C SER A 199 16.13 -7.91 10.42
N TYR A 200 15.14 -7.14 9.91
CA TYR A 200 14.95 -6.99 8.46
C TYR A 200 16.15 -6.40 7.75
N TYR A 201 16.91 -5.53 8.44
CA TYR A 201 18.09 -4.87 7.87
C TYR A 201 19.40 -5.60 8.20
N THR A 202 19.46 -6.30 9.33
CA THR A 202 20.68 -6.96 9.82
C THR A 202 20.75 -8.43 9.45
N GLN A 203 19.62 -9.13 9.41
CA GLN A 203 19.52 -10.56 9.06
C GLN A 203 18.90 -10.75 7.66
N GLY A 204 18.08 -9.81 7.21
CA GLY A 204 17.32 -9.86 5.96
C GLY A 204 15.98 -10.54 6.09
N MET A 205 15.14 -10.34 5.08
CA MET A 205 13.77 -10.83 5.02
C MET A 205 13.69 -12.14 4.26
N ARG A 206 12.71 -12.98 4.62
CA ARG A 206 12.34 -14.21 3.91
C ARG A 206 10.98 -14.02 3.25
N VAL A 207 10.91 -14.29 1.95
CA VAL A 207 9.72 -14.03 1.16
C VAL A 207 9.25 -15.26 0.39
N MET A 208 8.04 -15.18 -0.15
CA MET A 208 7.44 -16.21 -1.01
C MET A 208 6.85 -15.60 -2.27
N THR A 209 6.72 -16.39 -3.31
CA THR A 209 5.82 -16.08 -4.42
C THR A 209 4.39 -16.24 -3.94
N THR A 210 3.57 -15.19 -4.01
CA THR A 210 2.18 -15.25 -3.56
C THR A 210 1.30 -16.01 -4.56
N THR A 211 0.26 -16.66 -4.06
CA THR A 211 -0.80 -17.23 -4.89
C THR A 211 -1.84 -16.18 -5.30
N CYS A 212 -1.86 -15.01 -4.65
CA CYS A 212 -2.71 -13.90 -5.03
C CYS A 212 -2.31 -13.37 -6.41
N PRO A 213 -3.25 -13.19 -7.36
CA PRO A 213 -2.93 -12.64 -8.66
C PRO A 213 -2.47 -11.17 -8.53
N ILE A 214 -1.48 -10.79 -9.34
CA ILE A 214 -1.08 -9.39 -9.46
C ILE A 214 -2.25 -8.57 -10.03
N LYS A 215 -2.41 -7.35 -9.55
CA LYS A 215 -3.44 -6.44 -10.06
C LYS A 215 -3.19 -6.13 -11.54
N PRO A 216 -4.24 -6.03 -12.37
CA PRO A 216 -4.11 -5.51 -13.73
C PRO A 216 -3.41 -4.13 -13.74
N PRO A 217 -2.68 -3.76 -14.82
CA PRO A 217 -1.82 -2.56 -14.86
C PRO A 217 -2.48 -1.27 -14.40
N LEU A 218 -3.73 -1.01 -14.81
CA LEU A 218 -4.48 0.18 -14.39
C LEU A 218 -4.58 0.28 -12.85
N TYR A 219 -4.84 -0.83 -12.17
CA TYR A 219 -4.97 -0.85 -10.70
C TYR A 219 -3.62 -0.98 -10.00
N ALA A 220 -2.64 -1.64 -10.62
CA ALA A 220 -1.29 -1.80 -10.08
C ALA A 220 -0.54 -0.46 -10.05
N THR A 221 -0.64 0.33 -11.13
CA THR A 221 0.02 1.65 -11.24
C THR A 221 -0.70 2.78 -10.49
N THR A 222 -1.93 2.52 -10.02
CA THR A 222 -2.75 3.48 -9.26
C THR A 222 -2.63 3.21 -7.76
N LYS A 223 -2.27 4.23 -6.97
CA LYS A 223 -2.19 4.10 -5.50
C LYS A 223 -3.57 4.32 -4.88
N SER A 224 -4.51 3.42 -5.21
CA SER A 224 -5.88 3.44 -4.71
C SER A 224 -6.01 2.75 -3.34
N THR A 225 -7.15 2.90 -2.69
CA THR A 225 -7.48 2.20 -1.43
C THR A 225 -7.86 0.73 -1.63
N ASN A 226 -7.85 0.21 -2.85
CA ASN A 226 -8.16 -1.19 -3.19
C ASN A 226 -6.95 -2.11 -2.94
N TYR A 227 -6.61 -2.30 -1.67
CA TYR A 227 -5.42 -3.06 -1.23
C TYR A 227 -5.73 -4.50 -0.81
N LEU A 228 -6.92 -5.02 -1.09
CA LEU A 228 -7.28 -6.39 -0.71
C LEU A 228 -6.27 -7.44 -1.22
N PRO A 229 -5.83 -7.45 -2.50
CA PRO A 229 -4.80 -8.40 -2.95
C PRO A 229 -3.49 -8.29 -2.19
N ASN A 230 -3.07 -7.07 -1.87
CA ASN A 230 -1.85 -6.79 -1.10
C ASN A 230 -1.98 -7.27 0.37
N VAL A 231 -3.16 -7.11 0.98
CA VAL A 231 -3.45 -7.61 2.33
C VAL A 231 -3.44 -9.13 2.36
N LEU A 232 -4.12 -9.79 1.39
CA LEU A 232 -4.17 -11.25 1.28
C LEU A 232 -2.76 -11.84 1.09
N MET A 233 -1.92 -11.25 0.23
CA MET A 233 -0.51 -11.63 0.11
C MET A 233 0.23 -11.57 1.44
N GLN A 234 0.06 -10.47 2.20
CA GLN A 234 0.72 -10.31 3.49
C GLN A 234 0.24 -11.34 4.52
N MET A 235 -1.07 -11.68 4.50
CA MET A 235 -1.64 -12.73 5.35
C MET A 235 -1.09 -14.10 4.97
N GLU A 236 -1.07 -14.44 3.68
CA GLU A 236 -0.51 -15.70 3.16
C GLU A 236 0.95 -15.89 3.60
N ALA A 237 1.78 -14.84 3.50
CA ALA A 237 3.16 -14.90 3.95
C ALA A 237 3.25 -15.16 5.46
N ARG A 238 2.46 -14.45 6.28
CA ARG A 238 2.45 -14.61 7.74
C ARG A 238 1.99 -16.00 8.18
N GLU A 239 0.98 -16.58 7.53
CA GLU A 239 0.50 -17.94 7.80
C GLU A 239 1.60 -18.99 7.58
N LYS A 240 2.55 -18.72 6.68
CA LYS A 240 3.72 -19.57 6.40
C LYS A 240 4.96 -19.18 7.21
N GLY A 241 4.85 -18.24 8.15
CA GLY A 241 5.98 -17.77 8.98
C GLY A 241 7.03 -16.98 8.18
N LEU A 242 6.61 -16.33 7.08
CA LEU A 242 7.44 -15.50 6.21
C LEU A 242 7.11 -14.01 6.38
N ASP A 243 8.04 -13.15 5.97
CA ASP A 243 7.94 -11.72 6.23
C ASP A 243 7.03 -11.00 5.21
N ASN A 244 7.02 -11.45 3.94
CA ASN A 244 6.21 -10.84 2.87
C ASN A 244 6.07 -11.78 1.67
N GLY A 245 5.20 -11.40 0.72
CA GLY A 245 5.08 -12.04 -0.58
C GLY A 245 5.65 -11.16 -1.71
N VAL A 246 5.81 -11.76 -2.87
CA VAL A 246 6.19 -11.11 -4.12
C VAL A 246 5.20 -11.53 -5.21
N PHE A 247 4.64 -10.56 -5.92
CA PHE A 247 3.81 -10.82 -7.10
C PHE A 247 4.67 -11.23 -8.29
N VAL A 248 4.19 -12.22 -9.01
CA VAL A 248 4.71 -12.63 -10.33
C VAL A 248 3.54 -12.56 -11.32
N ASP A 249 3.77 -12.00 -12.49
CA ASP A 249 2.74 -11.85 -13.51
C ASP A 249 2.48 -13.14 -14.29
N GLY A 250 1.46 -13.14 -15.16
CA GLY A 250 1.10 -14.29 -15.98
C GLY A 250 2.17 -14.70 -17.01
N ASN A 251 3.16 -13.86 -17.27
CA ASN A 251 4.30 -14.15 -18.15
C ASN A 251 5.52 -14.68 -17.36
N GLY A 252 5.42 -14.81 -16.04
CA GLY A 252 6.50 -15.26 -15.17
C GLY A 252 7.51 -14.16 -14.83
N ASN A 253 7.16 -12.89 -15.01
CA ASN A 253 8.01 -11.76 -14.62
C ASN A 253 7.68 -11.29 -13.20
N VAL A 254 8.70 -10.85 -12.51
CA VAL A 254 8.56 -10.33 -11.14
C VAL A 254 7.90 -8.97 -11.16
N GLY A 255 6.89 -8.79 -10.31
CA GLY A 255 6.20 -7.51 -10.07
C GLY A 255 6.76 -6.76 -8.86
N GLU A 256 6.01 -6.75 -7.79
CA GLU A 256 6.33 -6.01 -6.55
C GLU A 256 5.92 -6.79 -5.30
N GLY A 257 6.32 -6.32 -4.12
CA GLY A 257 5.84 -6.83 -2.83
C GLY A 257 4.47 -6.26 -2.46
N SER A 258 4.01 -6.52 -1.22
CA SER A 258 2.67 -6.11 -0.78
C SER A 258 2.45 -4.59 -0.80
N ASN A 259 3.45 -3.79 -0.48
CA ASN A 259 3.41 -2.32 -0.47
C ASN A 259 4.77 -1.68 -0.76
N MET A 260 5.66 -2.41 -1.41
CA MET A 260 7.05 -2.07 -1.71
C MET A 260 7.41 -2.58 -3.09
N ASN A 261 8.27 -1.86 -3.81
CA ASN A 261 8.89 -2.41 -5.01
C ASN A 261 9.97 -3.42 -4.64
N VAL A 262 10.40 -4.22 -5.61
CA VAL A 262 11.55 -5.12 -5.49
C VAL A 262 12.66 -4.67 -6.43
N ALA A 263 13.91 -4.95 -6.06
CA ALA A 263 15.05 -4.77 -6.92
C ALA A 263 16.08 -5.88 -6.68
N PHE A 264 16.97 -6.06 -7.64
CA PHE A 264 17.94 -7.15 -7.66
C PHE A 264 19.32 -6.64 -8.02
N VAL A 265 20.35 -7.37 -7.62
CA VAL A 265 21.71 -7.17 -8.11
C VAL A 265 22.17 -8.48 -8.72
N THR A 266 22.57 -8.47 -9.98
CA THR A 266 23.08 -9.67 -10.65
C THR A 266 24.44 -10.06 -10.09
N ARG A 267 24.90 -11.27 -10.40
CA ARG A 267 26.26 -11.74 -10.01
C ARG A 267 27.37 -10.89 -10.62
N GLU A 268 27.10 -10.25 -11.76
CA GLU A 268 28.00 -9.33 -12.45
C GLU A 268 27.92 -7.90 -11.92
N GLY A 269 27.09 -7.64 -10.90
CA GLY A 269 26.97 -6.35 -10.22
C GLY A 269 26.03 -5.34 -10.91
N ALA A 270 25.17 -5.75 -11.83
CA ALA A 270 24.16 -4.88 -12.42
C ALA A 270 22.94 -4.77 -11.48
N PHE A 271 22.44 -3.54 -11.25
CA PHE A 271 21.21 -3.31 -10.51
C PHE A 271 20.01 -3.42 -11.47
N LEU A 272 19.02 -4.24 -11.10
CA LEU A 272 17.82 -4.47 -11.89
C LEU A 272 16.57 -4.03 -11.11
N HIS A 273 15.67 -3.33 -11.80
CA HIS A 273 14.35 -2.96 -11.28
C HIS A 273 13.26 -3.33 -12.30
N PRO A 274 12.13 -3.93 -11.88
CA PRO A 274 10.98 -4.17 -12.75
C PRO A 274 10.45 -2.86 -13.36
N ARG A 275 9.83 -2.94 -14.53
CA ARG A 275 9.22 -1.78 -15.21
C ARG A 275 8.03 -1.26 -14.41
N PHE A 276 7.80 0.06 -14.48
CA PHE A 276 6.72 0.74 -13.76
C PHE A 276 5.36 0.75 -14.50
N ASP A 277 5.25 0.08 -15.62
CA ASP A 277 4.00 -0.02 -16.38
C ASP A 277 3.05 -1.12 -15.84
N HIS A 278 3.54 -2.03 -14.99
CA HIS A 278 2.79 -3.13 -14.37
C HIS A 278 2.83 -3.13 -12.84
N ILE A 279 3.55 -2.20 -12.24
CA ILE A 279 3.67 -2.03 -10.78
C ILE A 279 3.57 -0.56 -10.42
N LEU A 280 3.43 -0.28 -9.12
CA LEU A 280 3.43 1.10 -8.66
C LEU A 280 4.80 1.76 -8.86
N SER A 281 4.81 2.98 -9.43
CA SER A 281 6.02 3.80 -9.49
C SER A 281 6.35 4.36 -8.09
N GLY A 282 7.11 3.57 -7.31
CA GLY A 282 7.51 3.94 -5.95
C GLY A 282 8.41 5.17 -5.96
N CYS A 283 8.07 6.25 -5.23
CA CYS A 283 8.90 7.46 -5.19
C CYS A 283 10.33 7.14 -4.72
N THR A 284 10.48 6.29 -3.71
CA THR A 284 11.79 5.83 -3.23
C THR A 284 12.57 5.07 -4.30
N SER A 285 11.91 4.20 -5.07
CA SER A 285 12.55 3.48 -6.19
C SER A 285 12.99 4.43 -7.30
N VAL A 286 12.12 5.37 -7.68
CA VAL A 286 12.44 6.40 -8.67
C VAL A 286 13.61 7.25 -8.19
N ARG A 287 13.61 7.71 -6.92
CA ARG A 287 14.71 8.48 -6.36
C ARG A 287 16.03 7.71 -6.35
N LEU A 288 16.03 6.43 -5.97
CA LEU A 288 17.23 5.60 -6.04
C LEU A 288 17.74 5.45 -7.47
N LEU A 289 16.84 5.30 -8.47
CA LEU A 289 17.25 5.25 -9.88
C LEU A 289 17.87 6.57 -10.35
N GLU A 290 17.40 7.73 -9.88
CA GLU A 290 18.04 9.04 -10.13
C GLU A 290 19.45 9.11 -9.52
N LEU A 291 19.70 8.44 -8.40
CA LEU A 291 21.00 8.39 -7.72
C LEU A 291 21.94 7.34 -8.32
N MET A 292 21.43 6.39 -9.13
CA MET A 292 22.23 5.29 -9.69
C MET A 292 23.46 5.72 -10.49
N PRO A 293 23.45 6.78 -11.34
CA PRO A 293 24.66 7.21 -12.04
C PRO A 293 25.83 7.54 -11.10
N GLY A 294 25.52 8.14 -9.94
CA GLY A 294 26.52 8.39 -8.90
C GLY A 294 27.05 7.11 -8.24
N LEU A 295 26.20 6.11 -8.06
CA LEU A 295 26.56 4.82 -7.49
C LEU A 295 27.39 3.97 -8.45
N VAL A 296 27.10 4.02 -9.75
CA VAL A 296 27.92 3.42 -10.82
C VAL A 296 29.32 4.05 -10.82
N LYS A 297 29.40 5.39 -10.78
CA LYS A 297 30.68 6.11 -10.73
C LYS A 297 31.53 5.76 -9.50
N LYS A 298 30.86 5.45 -8.37
CA LYS A 298 31.53 5.01 -7.13
C LYS A 298 31.85 3.51 -7.10
N GLY A 299 31.47 2.75 -8.14
CA GLY A 299 31.68 1.30 -8.22
C GLY A 299 30.80 0.49 -7.25
N VAL A 300 29.70 1.06 -6.73
CA VAL A 300 28.76 0.34 -5.87
C VAL A 300 27.98 -0.69 -6.69
N VAL A 301 27.58 -0.32 -7.90
CA VAL A 301 26.99 -1.19 -8.92
C VAL A 301 27.72 -0.96 -10.23
N ARG A 302 27.76 -1.98 -11.11
CA ARG A 302 28.39 -1.87 -12.43
C ARG A 302 27.58 -1.01 -13.40
N ASP A 303 26.29 -1.26 -13.47
CA ASP A 303 25.29 -0.56 -14.26
C ASP A 303 23.91 -0.74 -13.65
N PHE A 304 22.86 -0.18 -14.27
CA PHE A 304 21.50 -0.37 -13.84
C PHE A 304 20.53 -0.45 -15.02
N GLN A 305 19.48 -1.24 -14.88
CA GLN A 305 18.47 -1.47 -15.91
C GLN A 305 17.07 -1.50 -15.30
N VAL A 306 16.09 -0.93 -16.02
CA VAL A 306 14.66 -1.03 -15.72
C VAL A 306 14.02 -1.83 -16.85
N ARG A 307 13.63 -3.06 -16.56
CA ARG A 307 13.09 -4.01 -17.55
C ARG A 307 12.26 -5.11 -16.92
N ASP A 308 11.64 -5.94 -17.72
CA ASP A 308 11.04 -7.17 -17.24
C ASP A 308 12.13 -8.12 -16.73
N ILE A 309 11.87 -8.76 -15.59
CA ILE A 309 12.80 -9.64 -14.90
C ILE A 309 12.12 -10.99 -14.71
N PRO A 310 12.52 -12.02 -15.48
CA PRO A 310 11.99 -13.36 -15.30
C PRO A 310 12.28 -13.92 -13.90
N LEU A 311 11.35 -14.66 -13.32
CA LEU A 311 11.45 -15.24 -11.97
C LEU A 311 12.76 -16.04 -11.77
N ALA A 312 13.16 -16.81 -12.78
CA ALA A 312 14.40 -17.61 -12.72
C ALA A 312 15.65 -16.74 -12.62
N GLU A 313 15.70 -15.63 -13.38
CA GLU A 313 16.78 -14.66 -13.31
C GLU A 313 16.81 -13.97 -11.94
N ALA A 314 15.65 -13.53 -11.46
CA ALA A 314 15.49 -12.88 -10.17
C ALA A 314 16.00 -13.77 -9.02
N LYS A 315 15.63 -15.04 -8.99
CA LYS A 315 16.10 -16.02 -7.98
C LYS A 315 17.59 -16.34 -8.08
N GLY A 316 18.19 -16.15 -9.26
CA GLY A 316 19.64 -16.32 -9.50
C GLY A 316 20.50 -15.12 -9.10
N SER A 317 19.90 -14.01 -8.66
CA SER A 317 20.60 -12.77 -8.31
C SER A 317 21.53 -12.92 -7.11
N ALA A 318 22.57 -12.07 -7.04
CA ALA A 318 23.48 -11.99 -5.90
C ALA A 318 22.82 -11.31 -4.69
N GLU A 319 21.96 -10.29 -4.94
CA GLU A 319 21.19 -9.62 -3.92
C GLU A 319 19.76 -9.37 -4.41
N MET A 320 18.81 -9.36 -3.46
CA MET A 320 17.45 -8.93 -3.67
C MET A 320 17.05 -8.00 -2.52
N MET A 321 16.17 -7.03 -2.76
CA MET A 321 15.74 -6.09 -1.74
C MET A 321 14.34 -5.56 -2.00
N PHE A 322 13.63 -5.21 -0.93
CA PHE A 322 12.47 -4.34 -1.00
C PHE A 322 12.87 -2.87 -0.92
N ILE A 323 12.10 -2.03 -1.62
CA ILE A 323 12.28 -0.57 -1.66
C ILE A 323 10.92 0.11 -1.44
N GLY A 324 10.84 1.03 -0.49
CA GLY A 324 9.60 1.78 -0.22
C GLY A 324 9.78 2.89 0.82
N SER A 325 8.87 3.86 0.84
CA SER A 325 8.99 5.07 1.68
C SER A 325 8.99 4.78 3.18
N SER A 326 8.38 3.68 3.63
CA SER A 326 8.36 3.33 5.05
C SER A 326 9.49 2.39 5.44
N ILE A 327 9.83 1.42 4.57
CA ILE A 327 10.86 0.41 4.83
C ILE A 327 12.25 0.86 4.36
N ASN A 328 12.32 1.91 3.55
CA ASN A 328 13.54 2.36 2.87
C ASN A 328 14.10 1.29 1.92
N VAL A 329 15.22 0.65 2.27
CA VAL A 329 15.81 -0.48 1.56
C VAL A 329 16.02 -1.62 2.54
N ALA A 330 15.31 -2.72 2.36
CA ALA A 330 15.44 -3.91 3.20
C ALA A 330 15.89 -5.12 2.38
N PRO A 331 17.01 -5.77 2.72
CA PRO A 331 17.53 -6.93 2.00
C PRO A 331 16.61 -8.14 2.16
N ILE A 332 16.46 -8.92 1.08
CA ILE A 332 15.77 -10.20 1.06
C ILE A 332 16.85 -11.28 0.86
N VAL A 333 16.84 -12.28 1.74
CA VAL A 333 17.88 -13.30 1.80
C VAL A 333 17.40 -14.70 1.43
N GLU A 334 16.07 -14.88 1.37
CA GLU A 334 15.44 -16.15 1.01
C GLU A 334 14.14 -15.90 0.24
N TRP A 335 13.90 -16.65 -0.82
CA TRP A 335 12.66 -16.63 -1.61
C TRP A 335 12.21 -18.06 -1.94
N ASP A 336 11.00 -18.43 -1.51
CA ASP A 336 10.41 -19.78 -1.64
C ASP A 336 11.36 -20.89 -1.11
N GLY A 337 12.01 -20.65 0.04
CA GLY A 337 12.96 -21.57 0.64
C GLY A 337 14.34 -21.61 -0.04
N GLN A 338 14.53 -20.88 -1.15
CA GLN A 338 15.80 -20.76 -1.84
C GLN A 338 16.57 -19.53 -1.35
N LYS A 339 17.84 -19.71 -0.99
CA LYS A 339 18.71 -18.58 -0.64
C LYS A 339 18.93 -17.66 -1.84
N ILE A 340 18.85 -16.36 -1.61
CA ILE A 340 19.28 -15.35 -2.55
C ILE A 340 20.76 -15.04 -2.27
N GLY A 341 21.59 -15.15 -3.29
CA GLY A 341 23.04 -15.00 -3.15
C GLY A 341 23.61 -15.95 -2.09
N GLU A 342 24.20 -15.39 -1.04
CA GLU A 342 24.77 -16.16 0.08
C GLU A 342 23.80 -16.37 1.24
N GLY A 343 22.53 -15.93 1.13
CA GLY A 343 21.53 -16.02 2.18
C GLY A 343 21.78 -15.04 3.34
N ARG A 344 22.41 -13.91 3.06
CA ARG A 344 22.69 -12.82 4.01
C ARG A 344 22.60 -11.45 3.33
N PRO A 345 22.34 -10.34 4.08
CA PRO A 345 22.31 -9.01 3.53
C PRO A 345 23.60 -8.63 2.79
N GLY A 346 23.45 -8.24 1.53
CA GLY A 346 24.60 -7.91 0.69
C GLY A 346 25.09 -6.46 0.83
N PRO A 347 26.26 -6.14 0.27
CA PRO A 347 26.85 -4.81 0.37
C PRO A 347 26.08 -3.74 -0.40
N VAL A 348 25.45 -4.08 -1.53
CA VAL A 348 24.71 -3.09 -2.34
C VAL A 348 23.46 -2.63 -1.62
N ALA A 349 22.67 -3.54 -1.06
CA ALA A 349 21.47 -3.16 -0.26
C ALA A 349 21.85 -2.23 0.90
N LYS A 350 22.96 -2.51 1.60
CA LYS A 350 23.46 -1.64 2.68
C LYS A 350 23.90 -0.27 2.16
N ALA A 351 24.59 -0.22 1.03
CA ALA A 351 25.03 1.04 0.43
C ALA A 351 23.84 1.90 -0.01
N LEU A 352 22.81 1.28 -0.65
CA LEU A 352 21.59 1.96 -1.06
C LEU A 352 20.81 2.51 0.14
N LEU A 353 20.69 1.74 1.22
CA LEU A 353 20.07 2.22 2.46
C LEU A 353 20.82 3.43 3.04
N GLY A 354 22.16 3.37 3.05
CA GLY A 354 23.00 4.48 3.52
C GLY A 354 22.82 5.74 2.68
N VAL A 355 22.88 5.60 1.35
CA VAL A 355 22.70 6.72 0.40
C VAL A 355 21.31 7.33 0.54
N LEU A 356 20.25 6.50 0.65
CA LEU A 356 18.90 7.00 0.83
C LEU A 356 18.73 7.77 2.16
N LYS A 357 19.25 7.24 3.26
CA LYS A 357 19.20 7.91 4.57
C LYS A 357 19.94 9.25 4.55
N GLU A 358 21.05 9.34 3.84
CA GLU A 358 21.77 10.60 3.66
C GLU A 358 20.97 11.58 2.78
N ASP A 359 20.40 11.10 1.68
CA ASP A 359 19.54 11.89 0.79
C ASP A 359 18.33 12.48 1.55
N MET A 360 17.70 11.69 2.42
CA MET A 360 16.57 12.14 3.27
C MET A 360 16.95 13.26 4.25
N ARG A 361 18.24 13.51 4.52
CA ARG A 361 18.72 14.55 5.43
C ARG A 361 19.35 15.74 4.71
N SER A 362 19.98 15.49 3.55
CA SER A 362 20.87 16.47 2.92
C SER A 362 20.40 17.00 1.56
N ALA A 363 19.47 16.30 0.88
CA ALA A 363 18.98 16.70 -0.45
C ALA A 363 18.02 17.91 -0.36
N ARG A 364 18.59 19.12 -0.30
CA ARG A 364 17.85 20.37 -0.07
C ARG A 364 16.67 20.56 -1.03
N GLU A 365 16.81 20.12 -2.29
CA GLU A 365 15.78 20.20 -3.31
C GLU A 365 14.59 19.25 -3.09
N ARG A 366 14.73 18.28 -2.17
CA ARG A 366 13.71 17.30 -1.80
C ARG A 366 13.13 17.54 -0.41
N LEU A 367 13.68 18.47 0.33
CA LEU A 367 13.31 18.75 1.71
C LEU A 367 12.44 20.00 1.81
N ILE A 368 11.31 19.88 2.48
CA ILE A 368 10.39 20.97 2.74
C ILE A 368 10.43 21.29 4.23
N GLU A 369 10.80 22.52 4.58
CA GLU A 369 10.78 23.01 5.96
C GLU A 369 9.32 23.07 6.47
N VAL A 370 9.11 22.60 7.68
CA VAL A 370 7.81 22.69 8.36
C VAL A 370 7.88 23.83 9.37
N PRO A 371 6.97 24.81 9.32
CA PRO A 371 6.97 25.98 10.22
C PRO A 371 6.30 25.62 11.56
N TYR A 372 7.02 24.89 12.40
CA TYR A 372 6.55 24.48 13.74
C TYR A 372 6.33 25.65 14.69
#